data_9569f527f37458d2a91501459f727d1c
#
_entry.id   9569f527f37458d2a91501459f727d1c
#
_cell.length_a   1.000
_cell.length_b   1.000
_cell.length_c   1.000
_cell.angle_alpha   90.00
_cell.angle_beta   90.00
_cell.angle_gamma   90.00
#
_symmetry.space_group_name_H-M   'P 1'
#
loop_
_entity.id
_entity.type
_entity.pdbx_description
1 polymer ?
#
loop_
_entity_poly.entity_id
_entity_poly.type
_entity_poly.pdbx_seq_one_letter_code
_entity_poly.pdbx_strand_id
1 'polypeptide(L)'
;MITHISKIVYSNVNAMGNFLETEGFVMNNVLYRDRSLPFLTAGGFRNICYREWGDPKNPKVVICVHGLSRNRLDFDTLAAAICAHYRVVAIDMPGRGKSDWLDNKEDYNYLWSIKDQPPLFHNILTSLIARLDVHSVDWIGTSMGGLLGIEIAAQKASPIQRLILNDIGPFVSGASRQANAALANAAGEYETEAEAIAFVLESKKAFGPFTEEAAQKFALDSISRSSDGKWRMHYDPMITHSRKKLDTDLWDAWKRIFCPVLTIWGEESTLLSEETVQKMRSTGPKTNLLSMPGIGHCPGLTSSIEIDTIKDFLN
;
A
#
# COMPACT_ATOMS: atom_id res chain seq x y z
N MET A 1 16.37 18.54 7.35
CA MET A 1 17.16 18.51 6.07
C MET A 1 16.17 18.45 4.92
N ILE A 2 16.17 19.45 4.04
CA ILE A 2 15.28 19.47 2.86
C ILE A 2 15.69 18.29 1.99
N THR A 3 14.75 17.37 1.73
CA THR A 3 14.97 16.23 0.84
C THR A 3 15.27 16.76 -0.56
N HIS A 4 16.54 16.72 -0.97
CA HIS A 4 16.91 17.13 -2.33
C HIS A 4 16.43 16.07 -3.31
N ILE A 5 15.38 16.37 -4.08
CA ILE A 5 14.96 15.57 -5.23
C ILE A 5 15.66 16.14 -6.46
N SER A 6 16.53 15.36 -7.06
CA SER A 6 17.17 15.71 -8.33
C SER A 6 16.57 14.87 -9.46
N LYS A 7 16.14 15.54 -10.52
CA LYS A 7 15.68 14.87 -11.74
C LYS A 7 16.89 14.42 -12.55
N ILE A 8 16.94 13.15 -12.93
CA ILE A 8 17.97 12.60 -13.83
C ILE A 8 17.25 12.07 -15.07
N VAL A 9 17.69 12.50 -16.23
CA VAL A 9 17.19 12.01 -17.52
C VAL A 9 18.17 10.96 -18.05
N TYR A 10 17.67 9.76 -18.32
CA TYR A 10 18.44 8.70 -18.95
C TYR A 10 18.06 8.58 -20.41
N SER A 11 19.04 8.62 -21.30
CA SER A 11 18.85 8.27 -22.69
C SER A 11 19.06 6.78 -22.88
N ASN A 12 18.00 6.04 -23.17
CA ASN A 12 18.07 4.64 -23.58
C ASN A 12 17.74 4.56 -25.06
N VAL A 13 18.44 3.68 -25.76
CA VAL A 13 18.15 3.37 -27.18
C VAL A 13 17.28 2.09 -27.18
N ASN A 14 16.09 2.17 -27.78
CA ASN A 14 15.25 0.98 -27.95
C ASN A 14 15.79 0.06 -29.06
N ALA A 15 15.23 -1.14 -29.22
CA ALA A 15 15.62 -2.11 -30.23
C ALA A 15 15.54 -1.60 -31.69
N MET A 16 14.88 -0.46 -31.92
CA MET A 16 14.78 0.21 -33.23
C MET A 16 15.71 1.43 -33.35
N GLY A 17 16.64 1.65 -32.41
CA GLY A 17 17.60 2.76 -32.46
C GLY A 17 17.04 4.13 -32.05
N ASN A 18 15.79 4.20 -31.55
CA ASN A 18 15.20 5.46 -31.09
C ASN A 18 15.63 5.77 -29.65
N PHE A 19 15.98 7.01 -29.38
CA PHE A 19 16.25 7.50 -28.04
C PHE A 19 14.94 7.58 -27.25
N LEU A 20 14.89 6.85 -26.12
CA LEU A 20 13.83 6.97 -25.13
C LEU A 20 14.42 7.70 -23.91
N GLU A 21 13.90 8.87 -23.65
CA GLU A 21 14.20 9.56 -22.39
C GLU A 21 13.35 8.97 -21.27
N THR A 22 14.01 8.38 -20.28
CA THR A 22 13.34 7.88 -19.07
C THR A 22 13.72 8.81 -17.92
N GLU A 23 12.74 9.48 -17.34
CA GLU A 23 12.94 10.31 -16.16
C GLU A 23 13.10 9.43 -14.92
N GLY A 24 14.19 9.64 -14.19
CA GLY A 24 14.41 9.07 -12.86
C GLY A 24 14.58 10.23 -11.86
N PHE A 25 14.22 9.95 -10.62
CA PHE A 25 14.36 10.90 -9.52
C PHE A 25 15.25 10.28 -8.45
N VAL A 26 16.05 11.10 -7.80
CA VAL A 26 16.88 10.67 -6.67
C VAL A 26 16.35 11.32 -5.39
N MET A 27 16.05 10.51 -4.42
CA MET A 27 15.71 10.91 -3.06
C MET A 27 16.65 10.20 -2.09
N ASN A 28 17.33 10.96 -1.23
CA ASN A 28 18.32 10.41 -0.30
C ASN A 28 19.37 9.50 -0.97
N ASN A 29 19.86 9.87 -2.15
CA ASN A 29 20.79 9.11 -2.99
C ASN A 29 20.23 7.79 -3.56
N VAL A 30 18.93 7.56 -3.50
CA VAL A 30 18.27 6.37 -4.07
C VAL A 30 17.46 6.77 -5.30
N LEU A 31 17.73 6.08 -6.39
CA LEU A 31 17.02 6.28 -7.66
C LEU A 31 15.66 5.61 -7.63
N TYR A 32 14.62 6.34 -8.00
CA TYR A 32 13.29 5.79 -8.26
C TYR A 32 12.71 6.31 -9.58
N ARG A 33 11.70 5.62 -10.09
CA ARG A 33 10.96 5.99 -11.30
C ARG A 33 9.46 5.92 -11.02
N ASP A 34 8.74 7.01 -11.30
CA ASP A 34 7.28 6.99 -11.33
C ASP A 34 6.83 6.50 -12.70
N ARG A 35 5.85 5.58 -12.71
CA ARG A 35 5.32 4.93 -13.90
C ARG A 35 3.80 4.87 -13.83
N SER A 36 3.18 4.57 -14.96
CA SER A 36 1.74 4.34 -15.05
C SER A 36 1.42 3.07 -15.83
N LEU A 37 0.29 2.49 -15.47
CA LEU A 37 -0.34 1.36 -16.13
C LEU A 37 -1.75 1.80 -16.55
N PRO A 38 -2.05 1.96 -17.84
CA PRO A 38 -3.42 2.17 -18.29
C PRO A 38 -4.22 0.89 -18.04
N PHE A 39 -5.40 1.05 -17.44
CA PHE A 39 -6.28 -0.04 -17.10
C PHE A 39 -7.71 0.27 -17.51
N LEU A 40 -8.40 -0.69 -18.13
CA LEU A 40 -9.77 -0.53 -18.60
C LEU A 40 -10.77 -0.75 -17.46
N THR A 41 -11.62 0.23 -17.24
CA THR A 41 -12.77 0.19 -16.33
C THR A 41 -14.08 0.34 -17.09
N ALA A 42 -15.21 0.20 -16.44
CA ALA A 42 -16.51 0.47 -17.05
C ALA A 42 -16.64 1.92 -17.58
N GLY A 43 -15.94 2.87 -16.97
CA GLY A 43 -15.88 4.28 -17.41
C GLY A 43 -14.78 4.60 -18.42
N GLY A 44 -14.13 3.58 -19.03
CA GLY A 44 -13.03 3.74 -19.96
C GLY A 44 -11.66 3.54 -19.32
N PHE A 45 -10.60 3.91 -20.05
CA PHE A 45 -9.25 3.78 -19.55
C PHE A 45 -8.97 4.75 -18.39
N ARG A 46 -8.30 4.21 -17.34
CA ARG A 46 -7.79 4.95 -16.19
C ARG A 46 -6.31 4.63 -16.00
N ASN A 47 -5.53 5.61 -15.56
CA ASN A 47 -4.12 5.43 -15.28
C ASN A 47 -3.94 5.03 -13.81
N ILE A 48 -3.26 3.93 -13.60
CA ILE A 48 -2.83 3.46 -12.29
C ILE A 48 -1.35 3.76 -12.14
N CYS A 49 -1.00 4.59 -11.18
CA CYS A 49 0.37 5.02 -10.95
C CYS A 49 1.09 4.09 -9.98
N TYR A 50 2.38 3.88 -10.20
CA TYR A 50 3.24 3.16 -9.29
C TYR A 50 4.65 3.73 -9.30
N ARG A 51 5.40 3.51 -8.23
CA ARG A 51 6.80 3.88 -8.10
C ARG A 51 7.66 2.63 -8.03
N GLU A 52 8.78 2.69 -8.69
CA GLU A 52 9.74 1.59 -8.80
C GLU A 52 11.11 2.05 -8.33
N TRP A 53 11.72 1.29 -7.43
CA TRP A 53 13.09 1.48 -6.96
C TRP A 53 13.94 0.25 -7.27
N GLY A 54 15.26 0.46 -7.36
CA GLY A 54 16.22 -0.59 -7.66
C GLY A 54 16.38 -0.86 -9.15
N ASP A 55 17.06 -1.97 -9.45
CA ASP A 55 17.28 -2.39 -10.84
C ASP A 55 15.97 -2.94 -11.43
N PRO A 56 15.45 -2.36 -12.53
CA PRO A 56 14.23 -2.83 -13.19
C PRO A 56 14.37 -4.25 -13.79
N LYS A 57 15.58 -4.79 -13.90
CA LYS A 57 15.84 -6.15 -14.35
C LYS A 57 16.00 -7.16 -13.21
N ASN A 58 15.99 -6.70 -11.96
CA ASN A 58 16.10 -7.60 -10.82
C ASN A 58 14.85 -8.50 -10.74
N PRO A 59 14.98 -9.84 -10.80
CA PRO A 59 13.87 -10.76 -10.74
C PRO A 59 13.26 -10.89 -9.33
N LYS A 60 13.95 -10.42 -8.29
CA LYS A 60 13.42 -10.38 -6.92
C LYS A 60 12.57 -9.13 -6.75
N VAL A 61 11.27 -9.26 -6.95
CA VAL A 61 10.32 -8.16 -6.90
C VAL A 61 9.55 -8.15 -5.60
N VAL A 62 9.47 -6.99 -4.95
CA VAL A 62 8.61 -6.73 -3.79
C VAL A 62 7.50 -5.78 -4.21
N ILE A 63 6.25 -6.23 -4.14
CA ILE A 63 5.06 -5.41 -4.35
C ILE A 63 4.61 -4.83 -3.03
N CYS A 64 4.45 -3.51 -2.96
CA CYS A 64 3.98 -2.78 -1.79
C CYS A 64 2.61 -2.17 -2.07
N VAL A 65 1.62 -2.48 -1.22
CA VAL A 65 0.24 -2.00 -1.36
C VAL A 65 -0.22 -1.33 -0.07
N HIS A 66 -0.59 -0.07 -0.19
CA HIS A 66 -0.93 0.81 0.92
C HIS A 66 -2.32 0.55 1.55
N GLY A 67 -2.58 1.18 2.69
CA GLY A 67 -3.87 1.19 3.38
C GLY A 67 -4.96 2.00 2.65
N LEU A 68 -6.17 1.98 3.19
CA LEU A 68 -7.38 2.54 2.58
C LEU A 68 -7.22 3.97 2.08
N SER A 69 -6.79 4.89 2.95
CA SER A 69 -6.71 6.33 2.71
C SER A 69 -5.25 6.80 2.53
N ARG A 70 -4.38 5.88 2.15
CA ARG A 70 -2.94 6.12 1.96
C ARG A 70 -2.55 6.01 0.48
N ASN A 71 -1.26 6.13 0.21
CA ASN A 71 -0.71 6.05 -1.13
C ASN A 71 0.69 5.41 -1.11
N ARG A 72 1.31 5.24 -2.28
CA ARG A 72 2.60 4.57 -2.46
C ARG A 72 3.77 5.20 -1.69
N LEU A 73 3.68 6.48 -1.30
CA LEU A 73 4.76 7.20 -0.62
C LEU A 73 5.04 6.69 0.80
N ASP A 74 4.09 5.94 1.39
CA ASP A 74 4.28 5.27 2.68
C ASP A 74 5.46 4.29 2.66
N PHE A 75 5.84 3.80 1.49
CA PHE A 75 6.90 2.81 1.33
C PHE A 75 8.27 3.41 0.95
N ASP A 76 8.39 4.74 0.79
CA ASP A 76 9.64 5.37 0.33
C ASP A 76 10.84 5.00 1.20
N THR A 77 10.70 5.03 2.53
CA THR A 77 11.79 4.73 3.48
C THR A 77 12.18 3.25 3.42
N LEU A 78 11.20 2.35 3.46
CA LEU A 78 11.44 0.92 3.35
C LEU A 78 12.05 0.57 1.98
N ALA A 79 11.49 1.10 0.90
CA ALA A 79 11.99 0.84 -0.45
C ALA A 79 13.45 1.28 -0.62
N ALA A 80 13.81 2.45 -0.10
CA ALA A 80 15.19 2.93 -0.12
C ALA A 80 16.13 1.97 0.65
N ALA A 81 15.66 1.37 1.73
CA ALA A 81 16.46 0.47 2.56
C ALA A 81 16.68 -0.94 1.96
N ILE A 82 15.81 -1.38 1.03
CA ILE A 82 15.88 -2.75 0.47
C ILE A 82 16.18 -2.79 -1.03
N CYS A 83 16.08 -1.68 -1.76
CA CYS A 83 16.19 -1.63 -3.22
C CYS A 83 17.58 -2.00 -3.77
N ALA A 84 18.60 -2.08 -2.94
CA ALA A 84 19.92 -2.61 -3.36
C ALA A 84 19.85 -4.10 -3.72
N HIS A 85 18.90 -4.85 -3.13
CA HIS A 85 18.76 -6.29 -3.32
C HIS A 85 17.46 -6.68 -4.03
N TYR A 86 16.49 -5.80 -4.07
CA TYR A 86 15.14 -6.03 -4.60
C TYR A 86 14.73 -4.92 -5.59
N ARG A 87 13.92 -5.30 -6.56
CA ARG A 87 13.11 -4.36 -7.32
C ARG A 87 11.83 -4.10 -6.54
N VAL A 88 11.71 -2.92 -5.91
CA VAL A 88 10.56 -2.57 -5.09
C VAL A 88 9.56 -1.78 -5.92
N VAL A 89 8.30 -2.17 -5.87
CA VAL A 89 7.22 -1.54 -6.63
C VAL A 89 6.06 -1.22 -5.70
N ALA A 90 5.83 0.06 -5.46
CA ALA A 90 4.68 0.54 -4.67
C ALA A 90 3.64 1.19 -5.57
N ILE A 91 2.38 0.74 -5.45
CA ILE A 91 1.27 1.18 -6.29
C ILE A 91 0.40 2.20 -5.55
N ASP A 92 -0.14 3.17 -6.29
CA ASP A 92 -1.32 3.91 -5.86
C ASP A 92 -2.57 3.17 -6.35
N MET A 93 -3.36 2.64 -5.43
CA MET A 93 -4.63 2.00 -5.80
C MET A 93 -5.61 3.06 -6.36
N PRO A 94 -6.59 2.67 -7.21
CA PRO A 94 -7.53 3.62 -7.80
C PRO A 94 -8.10 4.62 -6.80
N GLY A 95 -8.12 5.89 -7.16
CA GLY A 95 -8.63 6.97 -6.31
C GLY A 95 -7.68 7.39 -5.19
N ARG A 96 -6.40 7.01 -5.21
CA ARG A 96 -5.40 7.43 -4.23
C ARG A 96 -4.14 7.90 -4.95
N GLY A 97 -3.42 8.80 -4.29
CA GLY A 97 -2.17 9.33 -4.81
C GLY A 97 -2.33 9.92 -6.20
N LYS A 98 -1.52 9.46 -7.15
CA LYS A 98 -1.55 9.92 -8.55
C LYS A 98 -2.39 9.04 -9.49
N SER A 99 -3.01 7.97 -8.99
CA SER A 99 -3.91 7.13 -9.78
C SER A 99 -5.25 7.83 -10.01
N ASP A 100 -5.83 7.59 -11.18
CA ASP A 100 -7.11 8.18 -11.56
C ASP A 100 -8.23 7.74 -10.58
N TRP A 101 -9.22 8.60 -10.44
CA TRP A 101 -10.44 8.30 -9.72
C TRP A 101 -11.38 7.46 -10.57
N LEU A 102 -12.23 6.66 -9.92
CA LEU A 102 -13.23 5.83 -10.58
C LEU A 102 -14.57 6.57 -10.69
N ASP A 103 -15.26 6.38 -11.82
CA ASP A 103 -16.56 7.01 -12.04
C ASP A 103 -17.66 6.38 -11.19
N ASN A 104 -17.55 5.08 -10.93
CA ASN A 104 -18.52 4.33 -10.16
C ASN A 104 -17.95 4.02 -8.76
N LYS A 105 -18.63 4.53 -7.73
CA LYS A 105 -18.25 4.30 -6.32
C LYS A 105 -18.25 2.83 -5.91
N GLU A 106 -19.06 1.98 -6.53
CA GLU A 106 -19.13 0.54 -6.23
C GLU A 106 -17.86 -0.20 -6.68
N ASP A 107 -17.10 0.35 -7.65
CA ASP A 107 -15.84 -0.19 -8.13
C ASP A 107 -14.71 -0.02 -7.10
N TYR A 108 -14.91 0.80 -6.05
CA TYR A 108 -13.99 0.87 -4.90
C TYR A 108 -14.14 -0.31 -3.93
N ASN A 109 -15.08 -1.24 -4.17
CA ASN A 109 -15.16 -2.47 -3.40
C ASN A 109 -13.99 -3.39 -3.77
N TYR A 110 -13.06 -3.58 -2.85
CA TYR A 110 -11.83 -4.33 -3.09
C TYR A 110 -11.87 -5.76 -2.56
N LEU A 111 -12.84 -6.13 -1.74
CA LEU A 111 -12.96 -7.49 -1.23
C LEU A 111 -13.69 -8.38 -2.22
N TRP A 112 -13.18 -9.59 -2.37
CA TRP A 112 -13.80 -10.63 -3.19
C TRP A 112 -15.10 -11.10 -2.53
N SER A 113 -16.18 -10.48 -2.87
CA SER A 113 -17.49 -10.90 -2.40
C SER A 113 -18.11 -11.91 -3.36
N ILE A 114 -17.92 -13.22 -3.06
CA ILE A 114 -18.84 -14.36 -3.36
C ILE A 114 -19.31 -14.51 -4.84
N LYS A 115 -18.97 -13.70 -5.79
CA LYS A 115 -19.38 -13.86 -7.18
C LYS A 115 -18.17 -14.12 -8.07
N ASP A 116 -18.30 -15.08 -8.92
CA ASP A 116 -17.38 -15.73 -9.84
C ASP A 116 -16.29 -14.91 -10.55
N GLN A 117 -16.14 -13.61 -10.26
CA GLN A 117 -15.13 -12.74 -10.86
C GLN A 117 -14.36 -11.96 -9.80
N PRO A 118 -13.03 -11.87 -9.94
CA PRO A 118 -12.21 -11.08 -9.04
C PRO A 118 -12.57 -9.59 -9.13
N PRO A 119 -12.57 -8.86 -8.00
CA PRO A 119 -12.77 -7.42 -7.98
C PRO A 119 -11.75 -6.67 -8.83
N LEU A 120 -12.10 -5.46 -9.26
CA LEU A 120 -11.25 -4.58 -10.07
C LEU A 120 -9.82 -4.46 -9.52
N PHE A 121 -9.68 -4.33 -8.20
CA PHE A 121 -8.37 -4.16 -7.56
C PHE A 121 -7.46 -5.38 -7.73
N HIS A 122 -8.02 -6.61 -7.67
CA HIS A 122 -7.26 -7.84 -7.94
C HIS A 122 -6.77 -7.88 -9.39
N ASN A 123 -7.63 -7.49 -10.34
CA ASN A 123 -7.28 -7.45 -11.75
C ASN A 123 -6.16 -6.42 -12.03
N ILE A 124 -6.20 -5.26 -11.38
CA ILE A 124 -5.15 -4.24 -11.48
C ILE A 124 -3.82 -4.79 -10.95
N LEU A 125 -3.83 -5.40 -9.75
CA LEU A 125 -2.63 -5.91 -9.11
C LEU A 125 -2.01 -7.07 -9.89
N THR A 126 -2.82 -8.01 -10.38
CA THR A 126 -2.32 -9.11 -11.21
C THR A 126 -1.82 -8.63 -12.56
N SER A 127 -2.46 -7.62 -13.16
CA SER A 127 -1.97 -6.97 -14.39
C SER A 127 -0.65 -6.24 -14.16
N LEU A 128 -0.47 -5.60 -13.00
CA LEU A 128 0.82 -5.01 -12.64
C LEU A 128 1.90 -6.08 -12.55
N ILE A 129 1.66 -7.20 -11.84
CA ILE A 129 2.62 -8.31 -11.73
C ILE A 129 3.00 -8.83 -13.13
N ALA A 130 2.02 -9.07 -14.00
CA ALA A 130 2.27 -9.51 -15.36
C ALA A 130 3.11 -8.50 -16.17
N ARG A 131 2.86 -7.19 -15.99
CA ARG A 131 3.65 -6.13 -16.64
C ARG A 131 5.10 -6.07 -16.17
N LEU A 132 5.39 -6.49 -14.94
CA LEU A 132 6.75 -6.51 -14.41
C LEU A 132 7.59 -7.65 -14.98
N ASP A 133 6.98 -8.54 -15.76
CA ASP A 133 7.61 -9.68 -16.43
C ASP A 133 8.33 -10.62 -15.44
N VAL A 134 7.62 -10.96 -14.35
CA VAL A 134 8.10 -11.88 -13.33
C VAL A 134 7.05 -12.94 -13.02
N HIS A 135 7.51 -14.15 -12.64
CA HIS A 135 6.63 -15.26 -12.29
C HIS A 135 6.19 -15.25 -10.83
N SER A 136 6.95 -14.56 -9.98
CA SER A 136 6.69 -14.54 -8.54
C SER A 136 7.14 -13.22 -7.93
N VAL A 137 6.49 -12.88 -6.82
CA VAL A 137 6.74 -11.64 -6.07
C VAL A 137 6.68 -11.91 -4.57
N ASP A 138 7.37 -11.08 -3.81
CA ASP A 138 7.11 -10.88 -2.40
C ASP A 138 6.09 -9.75 -2.24
N TRP A 139 5.28 -9.81 -1.19
CA TRP A 139 4.18 -8.87 -0.99
C TRP A 139 4.26 -8.20 0.38
N ILE A 140 4.14 -6.89 0.40
CA ILE A 140 4.01 -6.10 1.62
C ILE A 140 2.70 -5.32 1.52
N GLY A 141 1.75 -5.66 2.39
CA GLY A 141 0.44 -5.02 2.38
C GLY A 141 0.08 -4.39 3.72
N THR A 142 -0.21 -3.09 3.70
CA THR A 142 -0.72 -2.38 4.87
C THR A 142 -2.25 -2.40 4.85
N SER A 143 -2.89 -2.87 5.95
CA SER A 143 -4.35 -2.79 6.11
C SER A 143 -5.09 -3.34 4.88
N MET A 144 -5.76 -2.49 4.09
CA MET A 144 -6.39 -2.86 2.81
C MET A 144 -5.45 -3.66 1.90
N GLY A 145 -4.20 -3.21 1.76
CA GLY A 145 -3.20 -3.90 0.94
C GLY A 145 -2.85 -5.28 1.44
N GLY A 146 -2.95 -5.52 2.75
CA GLY A 146 -2.77 -6.84 3.35
C GLY A 146 -3.97 -7.76 3.11
N LEU A 147 -5.21 -7.24 3.18
CA LEU A 147 -6.42 -8.03 2.82
C LEU A 147 -6.37 -8.50 1.36
N LEU A 148 -5.98 -7.60 0.44
CA LEU A 148 -5.75 -7.96 -0.96
C LEU A 148 -4.65 -9.02 -1.11
N GLY A 149 -3.56 -8.90 -0.34
CA GLY A 149 -2.49 -9.89 -0.28
C GLY A 149 -2.97 -11.26 0.20
N ILE A 150 -3.80 -11.33 1.24
CA ILE A 150 -4.41 -12.58 1.74
C ILE A 150 -5.25 -13.23 0.64
N GLU A 151 -6.11 -12.47 -0.04
CA GLU A 151 -7.00 -13.01 -1.08
C GLU A 151 -6.22 -13.50 -2.31
N ILE A 152 -5.16 -12.79 -2.73
CA ILE A 152 -4.31 -13.22 -3.85
C ILE A 152 -3.43 -14.41 -3.45
N ALA A 153 -2.84 -14.40 -2.24
CA ALA A 153 -2.00 -15.51 -1.76
C ALA A 153 -2.78 -16.82 -1.60
N ALA A 154 -4.08 -16.73 -1.33
CA ALA A 154 -4.97 -17.87 -1.19
C ALA A 154 -5.39 -18.54 -2.51
N GLN A 155 -5.05 -17.92 -3.67
CA GLN A 155 -5.41 -18.48 -4.97
C GLN A 155 -4.49 -19.65 -5.33
N LYS A 156 -5.04 -20.61 -6.08
CA LYS A 156 -4.26 -21.70 -6.64
C LYS A 156 -3.19 -21.11 -7.60
N ALA A 157 -1.95 -21.56 -7.44
CA ALA A 157 -0.81 -21.04 -8.19
C ALA A 157 -0.58 -19.52 -8.02
N SER A 158 -0.80 -19.01 -6.80
CA SER A 158 -0.51 -17.61 -6.46
C SER A 158 0.94 -17.24 -6.79
N PRO A 159 1.20 -16.05 -7.35
CA PRO A 159 2.54 -15.56 -7.57
C PRO A 159 3.24 -15.10 -6.28
N ILE A 160 2.53 -15.00 -5.15
CA ILE A 160 3.10 -14.50 -3.89
C ILE A 160 3.92 -15.60 -3.21
N GLN A 161 5.23 -15.36 -3.03
CA GLN A 161 6.16 -16.29 -2.39
C GLN A 161 6.35 -16.02 -0.89
N ARG A 162 6.25 -14.77 -0.47
CA ARG A 162 6.26 -14.32 0.93
C ARG A 162 5.23 -13.23 1.08
N LEU A 163 4.48 -13.27 2.18
CA LEU A 163 3.43 -12.29 2.48
C LEU A 163 3.76 -11.56 3.78
N ILE A 164 3.90 -10.23 3.70
CA ILE A 164 4.07 -9.36 4.86
C ILE A 164 2.79 -8.56 5.06
N LEU A 165 2.18 -8.74 6.23
CA LEU A 165 0.95 -8.08 6.65
C LEU A 165 1.28 -7.00 7.67
N ASN A 166 1.11 -5.74 7.30
CA ASN A 166 1.27 -4.63 8.21
C ASN A 166 -0.08 -4.29 8.85
N ASP A 167 -0.22 -4.71 10.09
CA ASP A 167 -1.32 -4.48 11.01
C ASP A 167 -2.71 -4.85 10.48
N ILE A 168 -2.80 -6.03 9.91
CA ILE A 168 -4.04 -6.61 9.40
C ILE A 168 -3.98 -8.14 9.46
N GLY A 169 -5.14 -8.76 9.60
CA GLY A 169 -5.31 -10.20 9.57
C GLY A 169 -6.55 -10.60 8.77
N PRO A 170 -6.87 -11.91 8.74
CA PRO A 170 -7.99 -12.45 7.97
C PRO A 170 -9.36 -12.07 8.56
N PHE A 171 -9.42 -11.46 9.73
CA PHE A 171 -10.68 -10.99 10.32
C PHE A 171 -10.60 -9.53 10.72
N VAL A 172 -11.61 -8.76 10.32
CA VAL A 172 -11.81 -7.37 10.75
C VAL A 172 -13.29 -7.15 11.05
N SER A 173 -13.62 -6.70 12.26
CA SER A 173 -15.01 -6.45 12.62
C SER A 173 -15.63 -5.31 11.79
N GLY A 174 -16.92 -5.41 11.52
CA GLY A 174 -17.67 -4.37 10.83
C GLY A 174 -17.63 -3.03 11.58
N ALA A 175 -17.61 -3.07 12.91
CA ALA A 175 -17.47 -1.88 13.76
C ALA A 175 -16.11 -1.18 13.56
N SER A 176 -15.00 -1.93 13.59
CA SER A 176 -13.66 -1.39 13.35
C SER A 176 -13.52 -0.83 11.92
N ARG A 177 -14.08 -1.53 10.93
CA ARG A 177 -14.10 -1.03 9.54
C ARG A 177 -14.89 0.27 9.41
N GLN A 178 -16.03 0.39 10.09
CA GLN A 178 -16.84 1.60 10.09
C GLN A 178 -16.13 2.77 10.77
N ALA A 179 -15.48 2.53 11.91
CA ALA A 179 -14.69 3.55 12.60
C ALA A 179 -13.56 4.09 11.70
N ASN A 180 -12.82 3.19 11.04
CA ASN A 180 -11.76 3.59 10.12
C ASN A 180 -12.31 4.37 8.89
N ALA A 181 -13.45 3.96 8.35
CA ALA A 181 -14.10 4.70 7.26
C ALA A 181 -14.58 6.09 7.72
N ALA A 182 -15.08 6.20 8.94
CA ALA A 182 -15.48 7.49 9.52
C ALA A 182 -14.32 8.47 9.64
N LEU A 183 -13.12 7.99 10.03
CA LEU A 183 -11.91 8.82 10.05
C LEU A 183 -11.53 9.34 8.65
N ALA A 184 -11.64 8.50 7.63
CA ALA A 184 -11.38 8.93 6.26
C ALA A 184 -12.46 9.93 5.75
N ASN A 185 -13.72 9.77 6.16
CA ASN A 185 -14.83 10.67 5.78
C ASN A 185 -14.80 11.99 6.56
N ALA A 186 -14.12 12.07 7.69
CA ALA A 186 -14.01 13.30 8.47
C ALA A 186 -13.10 14.35 7.81
N ALA A 187 -12.32 13.96 6.80
CA ALA A 187 -11.50 14.90 6.05
C ALA A 187 -12.35 15.85 5.20
N GLY A 188 -12.01 17.12 5.27
CA GLY A 188 -12.65 18.20 4.52
C GLY A 188 -11.74 18.82 3.47
N GLU A 189 -12.11 20.01 3.04
CA GLU A 189 -11.27 20.93 2.28
C GLU A 189 -10.71 22.00 3.21
N TYR A 190 -9.49 22.43 2.95
CA TYR A 190 -8.74 23.38 3.78
C TYR A 190 -8.25 24.53 2.91
N GLU A 191 -8.26 25.74 3.45
CA GLU A 191 -7.79 26.93 2.73
C GLU A 191 -6.25 26.97 2.66
N THR A 192 -5.58 26.42 3.66
CA THR A 192 -4.12 26.43 3.75
C THR A 192 -3.53 25.02 3.90
N GLU A 193 -2.27 24.86 3.47
CA GLU A 193 -1.50 23.65 3.68
C GLU A 193 -1.36 23.30 5.16
N ALA A 194 -1.13 24.33 5.99
CA ALA A 194 -0.94 24.16 7.42
C ALA A 194 -2.18 23.58 8.12
N GLU A 195 -3.38 24.02 7.74
CA GLU A 195 -4.65 23.45 8.26
C GLU A 195 -4.81 21.99 7.87
N ALA A 196 -4.51 21.64 6.62
CA ALA A 196 -4.58 20.26 6.14
C ALA A 196 -3.57 19.36 6.87
N ILE A 197 -2.33 19.83 7.05
CA ILE A 197 -1.28 19.12 7.82
C ILE A 197 -1.73 18.92 9.26
N ALA A 198 -2.26 19.96 9.93
CA ALA A 198 -2.72 19.87 11.31
C ALA A 198 -3.83 18.81 11.47
N PHE A 199 -4.77 18.77 10.54
CA PHE A 199 -5.81 17.72 10.50
C PHE A 199 -5.20 16.32 10.37
N VAL A 200 -4.25 16.12 9.46
CA VAL A 200 -3.62 14.80 9.28
C VAL A 200 -2.89 14.37 10.53
N LEU A 201 -2.08 15.23 11.11
CA LEU A 201 -1.31 14.93 12.34
C LEU A 201 -2.23 14.56 13.50
N GLU A 202 -3.35 15.28 13.68
CA GLU A 202 -4.33 14.98 14.72
C GLU A 202 -5.05 13.64 14.46
N SER A 203 -5.56 13.43 13.24
CA SER A 203 -6.34 12.23 12.87
C SER A 203 -5.51 10.96 12.83
N LYS A 204 -4.18 11.08 12.77
CA LYS A 204 -3.24 9.96 12.60
C LYS A 204 -2.30 9.75 13.78
N LYS A 205 -2.61 10.29 14.94
CA LYS A 205 -1.83 10.10 16.19
C LYS A 205 -1.56 8.63 16.54
N ALA A 206 -2.47 7.73 16.15
CA ALA A 206 -2.33 6.31 16.40
C ALA A 206 -1.36 5.59 15.42
N PHE A 207 -0.87 6.27 14.38
CA PHE A 207 0.10 5.71 13.42
C PHE A 207 1.52 5.85 13.95
N GLY A 208 1.89 5.05 14.94
CA GLY A 208 3.24 4.94 15.48
C GLY A 208 3.75 6.18 16.21
N PRO A 209 4.86 6.10 16.94
CA PRO A 209 5.69 7.25 17.21
C PRO A 209 6.50 7.59 15.97
N PHE A 210 6.15 8.67 15.29
CA PHE A 210 6.99 9.28 14.29
C PHE A 210 7.97 10.26 14.93
N THR A 211 9.17 10.37 14.38
CA THR A 211 9.97 11.59 14.59
C THR A 211 9.20 12.77 14.00
N GLU A 212 9.48 13.99 14.45
CA GLU A 212 8.83 15.19 13.91
C GLU A 212 8.95 15.28 12.38
N GLU A 213 10.15 14.99 11.83
CA GLU A 213 10.43 14.98 10.40
C GLU A 213 9.58 13.91 9.67
N ALA A 214 9.47 12.71 10.22
CA ALA A 214 8.66 11.63 9.64
C ALA A 214 7.16 11.95 9.70
N ALA A 215 6.68 12.56 10.78
CA ALA A 215 5.29 13.00 10.92
C ALA A 215 4.95 14.09 9.89
N GLN A 216 5.85 15.07 9.71
CA GLN A 216 5.67 16.14 8.73
C GLN A 216 5.64 15.57 7.30
N LYS A 217 6.58 14.66 6.97
CA LYS A 217 6.56 13.97 5.66
C LYS A 217 5.27 13.19 5.45
N PHE A 218 4.85 12.42 6.45
CA PHE A 218 3.61 11.66 6.39
C PHE A 218 2.39 12.54 6.14
N ALA A 219 2.33 13.72 6.78
CA ALA A 219 1.25 14.67 6.59
C ALA A 219 1.27 15.28 5.17
N LEU A 220 2.42 15.70 4.69
CA LEU A 220 2.59 16.21 3.33
C LEU A 220 2.21 15.18 2.26
N ASP A 221 2.60 13.93 2.43
CA ASP A 221 2.27 12.82 1.53
C ASP A 221 0.78 12.47 1.53
N SER A 222 0.03 12.94 2.55
CA SER A 222 -1.40 12.67 2.72
C SER A 222 -2.30 13.68 2.02
N ILE A 223 -1.77 14.84 1.61
CA ILE A 223 -2.55 15.97 1.10
C ILE A 223 -2.19 16.30 -0.34
N SER A 224 -3.08 16.99 -1.01
CA SER A 224 -2.84 17.53 -2.35
C SER A 224 -3.60 18.84 -2.53
N ARG A 225 -3.05 19.71 -3.38
CA ARG A 225 -3.73 20.93 -3.78
C ARG A 225 -4.61 20.66 -4.99
N SER A 226 -5.87 21.02 -4.91
CA SER A 226 -6.83 20.87 -6.00
C SER A 226 -6.78 22.05 -6.98
N SER A 227 -7.43 21.91 -8.12
CA SER A 227 -7.46 22.94 -9.17
C SER A 227 -8.14 24.26 -8.75
N ASP A 228 -9.03 24.22 -7.75
CA ASP A 228 -9.65 25.39 -7.13
C ASP A 228 -8.76 26.09 -6.10
N GLY A 229 -7.54 25.56 -5.88
CA GLY A 229 -6.54 26.13 -4.98
C GLY A 229 -6.63 25.65 -3.54
N LYS A 230 -7.65 24.90 -3.16
CA LYS A 230 -7.80 24.34 -1.80
C LYS A 230 -6.95 23.10 -1.58
N TRP A 231 -6.71 22.79 -0.32
CA TRP A 231 -6.01 21.58 0.11
C TRP A 231 -7.04 20.53 0.53
N ARG A 232 -6.78 19.28 0.15
CA ARG A 232 -7.61 18.12 0.51
C ARG A 232 -6.76 16.87 0.66
N MET A 233 -7.34 15.81 1.21
CA MET A 233 -6.66 14.52 1.28
C MET A 233 -6.36 14.00 -0.12
N HIS A 234 -5.23 13.30 -0.26
CA HIS A 234 -4.74 12.75 -1.53
C HIS A 234 -5.48 11.46 -1.91
N TYR A 235 -6.82 11.46 -1.77
CA TYR A 235 -7.70 10.36 -2.18
C TYR A 235 -9.10 10.85 -2.53
N ASP A 236 -9.81 10.04 -3.34
CA ASP A 236 -11.21 10.26 -3.68
C ASP A 236 -12.10 10.03 -2.44
N PRO A 237 -12.96 10.98 -2.05
CA PRO A 237 -13.91 10.78 -0.96
C PRO A 237 -14.81 9.55 -1.10
N MET A 238 -15.03 9.06 -2.33
CA MET A 238 -15.86 7.90 -2.61
C MET A 238 -15.26 6.56 -2.19
N ILE A 239 -13.99 6.49 -1.81
CA ILE A 239 -13.31 5.24 -1.42
C ILE A 239 -13.93 4.49 -0.25
N THR A 240 -14.74 5.19 0.55
CA THR A 240 -15.42 4.62 1.72
C THR A 240 -16.88 4.29 1.46
N HIS A 241 -17.44 4.69 0.32
CA HIS A 241 -18.88 4.66 0.07
C HIS A 241 -19.49 3.25 0.08
N SER A 242 -18.79 2.27 -0.52
CA SER A 242 -19.28 0.88 -0.65
C SER A 242 -19.15 0.04 0.64
N ARG A 243 -18.71 0.64 1.75
CA ARG A 243 -18.41 -0.10 2.98
C ARG A 243 -19.66 -0.39 3.80
N LYS A 244 -20.17 -1.60 3.66
CA LYS A 244 -21.22 -2.13 4.53
C LYS A 244 -20.66 -2.39 5.93
N LYS A 245 -21.54 -2.32 6.96
CA LYS A 245 -21.24 -2.64 8.38
C LYS A 245 -21.02 -4.15 8.62
N LEU A 246 -20.48 -4.86 7.64
CA LEU A 246 -20.28 -6.30 7.72
C LEU A 246 -18.84 -6.60 8.12
N ASP A 247 -18.68 -7.66 8.89
CA ASP A 247 -17.37 -8.21 9.19
C ASP A 247 -16.68 -8.62 7.89
N THR A 248 -15.36 -8.49 7.88
CA THR A 248 -14.52 -9.14 6.89
C THR A 248 -14.03 -10.43 7.49
N ASP A 249 -14.42 -11.56 6.90
CA ASP A 249 -13.97 -12.89 7.31
C ASP A 249 -13.29 -13.58 6.13
N LEU A 250 -11.97 -13.69 6.22
CA LEU A 250 -11.10 -14.34 5.24
C LEU A 250 -10.41 -15.59 5.83
N TRP A 251 -10.93 -16.17 6.92
CA TRP A 251 -10.30 -17.34 7.54
C TRP A 251 -10.19 -18.54 6.59
N ASP A 252 -11.11 -18.70 5.66
CA ASP A 252 -11.02 -19.77 4.66
C ASP A 252 -9.96 -19.47 3.59
N ALA A 253 -9.77 -18.21 3.23
CA ALA A 253 -8.64 -17.78 2.41
C ALA A 253 -7.32 -18.00 3.15
N TRP A 254 -7.24 -17.57 4.43
CA TRP A 254 -6.07 -17.74 5.29
C TRP A 254 -5.54 -19.17 5.32
N LYS A 255 -6.44 -20.15 5.50
CA LYS A 255 -6.09 -21.57 5.53
C LYS A 255 -5.53 -22.13 4.21
N ARG A 256 -5.78 -21.42 3.09
CA ARG A 256 -5.29 -21.81 1.75
C ARG A 256 -3.97 -21.15 1.36
N ILE A 257 -3.42 -20.28 2.22
CA ILE A 257 -2.11 -19.67 1.97
C ILE A 257 -1.02 -20.69 2.25
N PHE A 258 -0.11 -20.88 1.32
CA PHE A 258 1.02 -21.82 1.44
C PHE A 258 2.38 -21.12 1.65
N CYS A 259 2.49 -19.84 1.29
CA CYS A 259 3.72 -19.09 1.50
C CYS A 259 3.90 -18.70 2.97
N PRO A 260 5.17 -18.48 3.43
CA PRO A 260 5.42 -17.93 4.75
C PRO A 260 4.82 -16.53 4.90
N VAL A 261 4.39 -16.22 6.13
CA VAL A 261 3.79 -14.92 6.47
C VAL A 261 4.59 -14.25 7.59
N LEU A 262 4.81 -12.94 7.46
CA LEU A 262 5.22 -12.07 8.56
C LEU A 262 4.07 -11.13 8.87
N THR A 263 3.64 -11.09 10.12
CA THR A 263 2.70 -10.07 10.61
C THR A 263 3.45 -9.07 11.47
N ILE A 264 3.35 -7.79 11.12
CA ILE A 264 3.80 -6.67 11.95
C ILE A 264 2.55 -6.12 12.61
N TRP A 265 2.50 -6.15 13.95
CA TRP A 265 1.31 -5.85 14.72
C TRP A 265 1.52 -4.72 15.72
N GLY A 266 0.73 -3.67 15.61
CA GLY A 266 0.61 -2.66 16.64
C GLY A 266 -0.26 -3.18 17.79
N GLU A 267 0.29 -3.28 18.98
CA GLU A 267 -0.42 -3.90 20.13
C GLU A 267 -1.67 -3.09 20.56
N GLU A 268 -1.74 -1.79 20.22
CA GLU A 268 -2.89 -0.91 20.42
C GLU A 268 -3.82 -0.82 19.21
N SER A 269 -3.67 -1.72 18.23
CA SER A 269 -4.49 -1.71 17.02
C SER A 269 -5.96 -1.99 17.30
N THR A 270 -6.83 -1.15 16.74
CA THR A 270 -8.28 -1.36 16.78
C THR A 270 -8.80 -2.22 15.62
N LEU A 271 -7.93 -2.59 14.67
CA LEU A 271 -8.28 -3.39 13.50
C LEU A 271 -7.77 -4.84 13.58
N LEU A 272 -6.60 -5.05 14.15
CA LEU A 272 -6.01 -6.36 14.36
C LEU A 272 -5.95 -6.66 15.85
N SER A 273 -6.89 -7.46 16.36
CA SER A 273 -6.95 -7.84 17.77
C SER A 273 -5.92 -8.92 18.13
N GLU A 274 -5.52 -8.96 19.39
CA GLU A 274 -4.64 -10.03 19.91
C GLU A 274 -5.23 -11.43 19.67
N GLU A 275 -6.55 -11.60 19.87
CA GLU A 275 -7.24 -12.86 19.56
C GLU A 275 -7.03 -13.30 18.11
N THR A 276 -7.17 -12.35 17.17
CA THR A 276 -6.93 -12.61 15.75
C THR A 276 -5.47 -13.00 15.50
N VAL A 277 -4.51 -12.29 16.08
CA VAL A 277 -3.08 -12.60 15.98
C VAL A 277 -2.77 -14.02 16.49
N GLN A 278 -3.28 -14.39 17.67
CA GLN A 278 -3.08 -15.73 18.23
C GLN A 278 -3.68 -16.82 17.33
N LYS A 279 -4.86 -16.58 16.79
CA LYS A 279 -5.50 -17.51 15.86
C LYS A 279 -4.73 -17.62 14.53
N MET A 280 -4.17 -16.53 14.01
CA MET A 280 -3.29 -16.53 12.83
C MET A 280 -2.05 -17.40 13.06
N ARG A 281 -1.45 -17.33 14.23
CA ARG A 281 -0.25 -18.12 14.59
C ARG A 281 -0.53 -19.61 14.79
N SER A 282 -1.76 -19.95 15.13
CA SER A 282 -2.17 -21.34 15.40
C SER A 282 -2.85 -22.02 14.22
N THR A 283 -3.15 -21.28 13.14
CA THR A 283 -3.88 -21.82 11.98
C THR A 283 -3.28 -21.30 10.66
N GLY A 284 -3.50 -22.03 9.56
CA GLY A 284 -3.08 -21.61 8.22
C GLY A 284 -1.57 -21.67 8.00
N PRO A 285 -0.96 -20.65 7.35
CA PRO A 285 0.44 -20.66 6.99
C PRO A 285 1.36 -20.46 8.20
N LYS A 286 2.65 -20.82 8.05
CA LYS A 286 3.68 -20.49 9.04
C LYS A 286 3.78 -18.97 9.17
N THR A 287 3.45 -18.44 10.34
CA THR A 287 3.38 -17.00 10.61
C THR A 287 4.42 -16.58 11.63
N ASN A 288 5.31 -15.67 11.22
CA ASN A 288 6.21 -14.93 12.09
C ASN A 288 5.48 -13.67 12.58
N LEU A 289 5.83 -13.18 13.77
CA LEU A 289 5.21 -12.00 14.37
C LEU A 289 6.28 -11.01 14.82
N LEU A 290 6.13 -9.75 14.45
CA LEU A 290 6.77 -8.60 15.06
C LEU A 290 5.70 -7.81 15.82
N SER A 291 5.74 -7.82 17.16
CA SER A 291 4.89 -7.00 18.02
C SER A 291 5.51 -5.63 18.22
N MET A 292 4.70 -4.59 18.15
CA MET A 292 5.09 -3.19 18.29
C MET A 292 4.31 -2.56 19.45
N PRO A 293 4.86 -2.57 20.69
CA PRO A 293 4.21 -1.99 21.86
C PRO A 293 3.97 -0.48 21.71
N GLY A 294 2.81 -0.01 22.16
CA GLY A 294 2.44 1.41 22.11
C GLY A 294 2.10 1.93 20.71
N ILE A 295 1.99 1.05 19.73
CA ILE A 295 1.62 1.39 18.35
C ILE A 295 0.19 0.96 18.07
N GLY A 296 -0.60 1.86 17.50
CA GLY A 296 -1.95 1.57 17.01
C GLY A 296 -1.97 1.13 15.56
N HIS A 297 -3.09 1.39 14.86
CA HIS A 297 -3.23 1.04 13.44
C HIS A 297 -2.75 2.18 12.56
N CYS A 298 -1.61 2.03 11.92
CA CYS A 298 -0.70 0.89 11.77
C CYS A 298 0.77 1.32 11.99
N PRO A 299 1.70 0.37 12.20
CA PRO A 299 3.13 0.64 12.15
C PRO A 299 3.56 1.32 10.84
N GLY A 300 4.56 2.22 10.94
CA GLY A 300 4.92 3.11 9.83
C GLY A 300 5.87 2.53 8.79
N LEU A 301 6.44 1.35 9.05
CA LEU A 301 7.49 0.69 8.24
C LEU A 301 8.73 1.56 8.02
N THR A 302 9.06 2.41 9.00
CA THR A 302 10.15 3.39 8.91
C THR A 302 11.24 3.19 9.96
N SER A 303 10.96 2.47 11.03
CA SER A 303 11.93 2.20 12.09
C SER A 303 12.91 1.10 11.69
N SER A 304 14.11 1.11 12.30
CA SER A 304 15.14 0.09 12.04
C SER A 304 14.62 -1.32 12.37
N ILE A 305 13.88 -1.48 13.47
CA ILE A 305 13.36 -2.80 13.85
C ILE A 305 12.39 -3.36 12.83
N GLU A 306 11.50 -2.54 12.27
CA GLU A 306 10.59 -2.94 11.20
C GLU A 306 11.36 -3.32 9.93
N ILE A 307 12.28 -2.44 9.50
CA ILE A 307 13.05 -2.61 8.28
C ILE A 307 13.97 -3.84 8.36
N ASP A 308 14.66 -4.04 9.48
CA ASP A 308 15.58 -5.16 9.65
C ASP A 308 14.80 -6.49 9.74
N THR A 309 13.66 -6.52 10.45
CA THR A 309 12.78 -7.69 10.47
C THR A 309 12.25 -8.05 9.07
N ILE A 310 11.87 -7.04 8.28
CA ILE A 310 11.44 -7.25 6.89
C ILE A 310 12.59 -7.80 6.04
N LYS A 311 13.81 -7.25 6.15
CA LYS A 311 14.98 -7.75 5.43
C LYS A 311 15.29 -9.20 5.77
N ASP A 312 15.29 -9.54 7.06
CA ASP A 312 15.54 -10.90 7.53
C ASP A 312 14.50 -11.89 7.02
N PHE A 313 13.23 -11.47 6.93
CA PHE A 313 12.16 -12.31 6.42
C PHE A 313 12.22 -12.48 4.89
N LEU A 314 12.69 -11.48 4.16
CA LEU A 314 12.82 -11.52 2.70
C LEU A 314 14.07 -12.29 2.22
N ASN A 315 15.06 -12.50 3.06
CA ASN A 315 16.26 -13.31 2.76
C ASN A 315 15.97 -14.81 2.89
#